data_fa74c6c8a4b30dfe41814ee91410ce71
#
_entry.id   fa74c6c8a4b30dfe41814ee91410ce71
#
_cell.length_a   1.000
_cell.length_b   1.000
_cell.length_c   1.000
_cell.angle_alpha   90.00
_cell.angle_beta   90.00
_cell.angle_gamma   90.00
#
_symmetry.space_group_name_H-M   'P 1'
#
loop_
_entity.id
_entity.type
_entity.pdbx_description
1 polymer ?
#
loop_
_entity_poly.entity_id
_entity_poly.type
_entity_poly.pdbx_seq_one_letter_code
_entity_poly.pdbx_strand_id
1 'polypeptide(L)'
;MAERVEFVQETLGDMDARWAEPLLESPGCQHLYTARTGGVSEGEFDSLNFRRTGDAPENIQENCRRAAALVGCDLQDIVRTRQEHTDLIDVVRQWAPGIRVGFDNKQASDGLITNVPGVCLMGFYADCQLLLFYDRRRHAAGCVHSGWRGT
;
A
#
# COMPACT_ATOMS: atom_id res chain seq x y z
N MET A 1 -13.31 -27.24 -1.62
CA MET A 1 -12.26 -26.95 -0.61
C MET A 1 -11.77 -25.55 -0.87
N ALA A 2 -11.69 -24.68 0.12
CA ALA A 2 -11.09 -23.37 -0.07
C ALA A 2 -9.57 -23.56 -0.28
N GLU A 3 -9.02 -23.04 -1.37
CA GLU A 3 -7.56 -23.00 -1.55
C GLU A 3 -6.97 -22.07 -0.49
N ARG A 4 -5.93 -22.54 0.18
CA ARG A 4 -5.14 -21.68 1.07
C ARG A 4 -4.31 -20.74 0.19
N VAL A 5 -4.39 -19.45 0.47
CA VAL A 5 -3.43 -18.47 -0.06
C VAL A 5 -2.15 -18.60 0.76
N GLU A 6 -1.06 -18.94 0.10
CA GLU A 6 0.26 -18.94 0.71
C GLU A 6 0.94 -17.59 0.51
N PHE A 7 1.74 -17.19 1.49
CA PHE A 7 2.54 -15.98 1.42
C PHE A 7 4.00 -16.37 1.32
N VAL A 8 4.67 -15.86 0.31
CA VAL A 8 6.12 -15.88 0.24
C VAL A 8 6.65 -14.74 1.10
N GLN A 9 7.54 -15.06 2.04
CA GLN A 9 8.20 -14.10 2.90
C GLN A 9 9.67 -14.01 2.53
N GLU A 10 10.18 -12.80 2.44
CA GLU A 10 11.59 -12.53 2.16
C GLU A 10 12.03 -11.29 2.92
N THR A 11 13.27 -11.27 3.36
CA THR A 11 13.90 -10.09 3.94
C THR A 11 14.76 -9.43 2.86
N LEU A 12 14.38 -8.22 2.44
CA LEU A 12 15.07 -7.43 1.43
C LEU A 12 15.88 -6.33 2.11
N GLY A 13 17.19 -6.58 2.28
CA GLY A 13 18.03 -5.75 3.13
C GLY A 13 17.64 -5.92 4.60
N ASP A 14 17.09 -4.88 5.19
CA ASP A 14 16.58 -4.83 6.58
C ASP A 14 15.04 -4.81 6.66
N MET A 15 14.34 -4.91 5.51
CA MET A 15 12.89 -4.86 5.41
C MET A 15 12.28 -6.25 5.23
N ASP A 16 11.39 -6.64 6.11
CA ASP A 16 10.58 -7.84 5.93
C ASP A 16 9.37 -7.54 5.05
N ALA A 17 9.25 -8.29 3.96
CA ALA A 17 8.18 -8.18 3.00
C ALA A 17 7.50 -9.54 2.75
N ARG A 18 6.23 -9.50 2.39
CA ARG A 18 5.43 -10.68 2.06
C ARG A 18 4.64 -10.47 0.79
N TRP A 19 4.56 -11.50 -0.03
CA TRP A 19 3.80 -11.53 -1.27
C TRP A 19 2.74 -12.62 -1.20
N ALA A 20 1.55 -12.33 -1.66
CA ALA A 20 0.52 -13.34 -1.88
C ALA A 20 0.83 -14.12 -3.17
N GLU A 21 1.12 -15.41 -3.06
CA GLU A 21 1.56 -16.26 -4.18
C GLU A 21 0.66 -16.15 -5.43
N PRO A 22 -0.69 -16.16 -5.34
CA PRO A 22 -1.54 -16.05 -6.52
C PRO A 22 -1.40 -14.74 -7.29
N LEU A 23 -0.94 -13.67 -6.63
CA LEU A 23 -0.70 -12.38 -7.29
C LEU A 23 0.69 -12.28 -7.91
N LEU A 24 1.68 -13.03 -7.40
CA LEU A 24 3.03 -13.09 -7.99
C LEU A 24 3.02 -13.59 -9.43
N GLU A 25 2.13 -14.53 -9.74
CA GLU A 25 1.96 -15.08 -11.08
C GLU A 25 1.14 -14.19 -12.03
N SER A 26 0.75 -12.99 -11.59
CA SER A 26 -0.10 -12.09 -12.37
C SER A 26 0.74 -11.10 -13.16
N PRO A 27 0.89 -11.27 -14.49
CA PRO A 27 1.67 -10.34 -15.32
C PRO A 27 1.15 -8.90 -15.19
N GLY A 28 2.07 -7.95 -14.96
CA GLY A 28 1.74 -6.53 -14.85
C GLY A 28 1.18 -6.09 -13.51
N CYS A 29 1.16 -6.97 -12.49
CA CYS A 29 0.83 -6.61 -11.12
C CYS A 29 2.05 -6.84 -10.22
N GLN A 30 2.46 -5.79 -9.52
CA GLN A 30 3.41 -5.88 -8.42
C GLN A 30 2.68 -5.59 -7.12
N HIS A 31 2.99 -6.30 -6.07
CA HIS A 31 2.37 -6.06 -4.77
C HIS A 31 3.31 -6.54 -3.66
N LEU A 32 3.09 -6.02 -2.46
CA LEU A 32 3.73 -6.54 -1.25
C LEU A 32 2.95 -6.14 0.01
N TYR A 33 3.17 -6.88 1.09
CA TYR A 33 2.87 -6.48 2.45
C TYR A 33 4.18 -6.29 3.19
N THR A 34 4.36 -5.15 3.84
CA THR A 34 5.54 -4.91 4.69
C THR A 34 5.25 -5.29 6.13
N ALA A 35 6.28 -5.73 6.85
CA ALA A 35 6.28 -5.77 8.29
C ALA A 35 6.70 -4.40 8.86
N ARG A 36 7.11 -4.37 10.12
CA ARG A 36 7.49 -3.14 10.82
C ARG A 36 8.98 -2.77 10.70
N THR A 37 9.78 -3.63 10.12
CA THR A 37 11.24 -3.51 10.01
C THR A 37 11.69 -2.77 8.75
N GLY A 38 12.91 -2.22 8.75
CA GLY A 38 13.55 -1.64 7.57
C GLY A 38 13.22 -0.18 7.29
N GLY A 39 12.64 0.52 8.26
CA GLY A 39 12.38 1.95 8.18
C GLY A 39 13.47 2.81 8.81
N VAL A 40 13.18 4.12 8.93
CA VAL A 40 14.06 5.13 9.52
C VAL A 40 13.48 5.79 10.76
N SER A 41 12.26 5.44 11.13
CA SER A 41 11.61 5.97 12.33
C SER A 41 12.23 5.37 13.59
N GLU A 42 12.22 6.12 14.68
CA GLU A 42 12.84 5.75 15.96
C GLU A 42 11.83 5.71 17.10
N GLY A 43 12.25 5.19 18.25
CA GLY A 43 11.47 5.16 19.48
C GLY A 43 10.20 4.33 19.35
N GLU A 44 9.06 4.90 19.70
CA GLU A 44 7.77 4.20 19.60
C GLU A 44 7.34 3.89 18.14
N PHE A 45 7.94 4.57 17.16
CA PHE A 45 7.68 4.41 15.74
C PHE A 45 8.66 3.47 15.04
N ASP A 46 9.59 2.86 15.77
CA ASP A 46 10.64 1.99 15.21
C ASP A 46 10.04 0.76 14.49
N SER A 47 10.35 0.56 13.18
CA SER A 47 11.15 1.46 12.33
C SER A 47 10.41 1.88 11.06
N LEU A 48 9.60 1.01 10.42
CA LEU A 48 8.88 1.27 9.17
C LEU A 48 7.48 1.84 9.45
N ASN A 49 7.46 3.03 10.02
CA ASN A 49 6.21 3.71 10.36
C ASN A 49 5.66 4.49 9.17
N PHE A 50 4.36 4.37 8.94
CA PHE A 50 3.62 5.13 7.91
C PHE A 50 2.55 6.05 8.51
N ARG A 51 2.45 6.10 9.84
CA ARG A 51 1.46 6.92 10.54
C ARG A 51 1.74 8.40 10.31
N ARG A 52 0.71 9.15 9.93
CA ARG A 52 0.83 10.59 9.56
C ARG A 52 1.08 11.53 10.74
N THR A 53 0.88 11.09 11.97
CA THR A 53 0.96 11.93 13.17
C THR A 53 1.92 11.35 14.19
N GLY A 54 2.69 12.22 14.81
CA GLY A 54 3.61 11.89 15.91
C GLY A 54 5.06 11.65 15.48
N ASP A 55 5.29 11.26 14.25
CA ASP A 55 6.63 11.06 13.68
C ASP A 55 7.02 12.22 12.76
N ALA A 56 8.31 12.37 12.45
CA ALA A 56 8.82 13.38 11.53
C ALA A 56 8.30 13.10 10.09
N PRO A 57 7.80 14.12 9.38
CA PRO A 57 7.32 13.95 8.01
C PRO A 57 8.37 13.35 7.06
N GLU A 58 9.64 13.66 7.27
CA GLU A 58 10.77 13.16 6.49
C GLU A 58 10.94 11.65 6.67
N ASN A 59 10.76 11.13 7.88
CA ASN A 59 10.79 9.70 8.17
C ASN A 59 9.66 8.98 7.44
N ILE A 60 8.44 9.53 7.49
CA ILE A 60 7.29 8.95 6.79
C ILE A 60 7.53 8.91 5.27
N GLN A 61 8.10 9.98 4.71
CA GLN A 61 8.41 10.03 3.28
C GLN A 61 9.45 8.99 2.89
N GLU A 62 10.52 8.89 3.67
CA GLU A 62 11.58 7.92 3.42
C GLU A 62 11.07 6.48 3.56
N ASN A 63 10.26 6.19 4.57
CA ASN A 63 9.63 4.88 4.73
C ASN A 63 8.74 4.53 3.55
N CYS A 64 7.92 5.47 3.08
CA CYS A 64 7.11 5.27 1.88
C CYS A 64 7.97 5.03 0.63
N ARG A 65 9.06 5.80 0.46
CA ARG A 65 9.98 5.63 -0.65
C ARG A 65 10.63 4.24 -0.65
N ARG A 66 11.07 3.78 0.51
CA ARG A 66 11.66 2.43 0.67
C ARG A 66 10.67 1.33 0.29
N ALA A 67 9.45 1.41 0.81
CA ALA A 67 8.42 0.42 0.51
C ALA A 67 8.04 0.42 -0.99
N ALA A 68 7.88 1.59 -1.62
CA ALA A 68 7.56 1.71 -3.03
C ALA A 68 8.66 1.14 -3.93
N ALA A 69 9.92 1.37 -3.58
CA ALA A 69 11.07 0.86 -4.33
C ALA A 69 11.08 -0.66 -4.46
N LEU A 70 10.55 -1.41 -3.48
CA LEU A 70 10.45 -2.87 -3.52
C LEU A 70 9.50 -3.38 -4.61
N VAL A 71 8.55 -2.57 -5.04
CA VAL A 71 7.64 -2.88 -6.15
C VAL A 71 7.98 -2.11 -7.43
N GLY A 72 9.17 -1.51 -7.49
CA GLY A 72 9.66 -0.79 -8.66
C GLY A 72 8.98 0.56 -8.90
N CYS A 73 8.44 1.19 -7.85
CA CYS A 73 7.80 2.49 -7.90
C CYS A 73 8.62 3.56 -7.18
N ASP A 74 8.44 4.82 -7.58
CA ASP A 74 8.99 5.98 -6.90
C ASP A 74 7.96 6.57 -5.93
N LEU A 75 8.42 7.44 -5.01
CA LEU A 75 7.57 8.13 -4.04
C LEU A 75 6.43 8.92 -4.71
N GLN A 76 6.70 9.50 -5.89
CA GLN A 76 5.72 10.28 -6.65
C GLN A 76 4.60 9.45 -7.27
N ASP A 77 4.79 8.14 -7.40
CA ASP A 77 3.81 7.21 -7.98
C ASP A 77 2.79 6.74 -6.94
N ILE A 78 3.03 7.05 -5.66
CA ILE A 78 2.20 6.59 -4.56
C ILE A 78 0.90 7.39 -4.47
N VAL A 79 -0.21 6.64 -4.42
CA VAL A 79 -1.52 7.13 -4.01
C VAL A 79 -1.90 6.46 -2.69
N ARG A 80 -2.12 7.27 -1.64
CA ARG A 80 -2.43 6.79 -0.30
C ARG A 80 -3.89 6.98 0.05
N THR A 81 -4.43 6.04 0.81
CA THR A 81 -5.73 6.22 1.48
C THR A 81 -5.63 7.20 2.65
N ARG A 82 -6.73 7.87 2.94
CA ARG A 82 -7.00 8.47 4.25
C ARG A 82 -8.06 7.62 4.95
N GLN A 83 -7.59 6.59 5.65
CA GLN A 83 -8.42 5.58 6.27
C GLN A 83 -9.11 6.11 7.54
N GLU A 84 -10.42 6.04 7.57
CA GLU A 84 -11.27 6.43 8.70
C GLU A 84 -12.31 5.36 9.04
N HIS A 85 -12.07 4.10 8.62
CA HIS A 85 -12.97 2.96 8.79
C HIS A 85 -14.34 3.19 8.12
N THR A 86 -14.29 3.67 6.88
CA THR A 86 -15.47 3.90 6.02
C THR A 86 -15.61 2.75 5.00
N ASP A 87 -16.71 2.77 4.26
CA ASP A 87 -16.95 1.93 3.08
C ASP A 87 -16.64 2.64 1.75
N LEU A 88 -15.99 3.81 1.81
CA LEU A 88 -15.69 4.62 0.64
C LEU A 88 -14.47 4.09 -0.11
N ILE A 89 -14.61 3.99 -1.44
CA ILE A 89 -13.56 3.57 -2.36
C ILE A 89 -13.35 4.65 -3.41
N ASP A 90 -12.13 5.15 -3.53
CA ASP A 90 -11.75 6.13 -4.54
C ASP A 90 -11.24 5.44 -5.80
N VAL A 91 -11.66 5.97 -6.97
CA VAL A 91 -11.19 5.51 -8.27
C VAL A 91 -10.12 6.44 -8.79
N VAL A 92 -8.88 5.96 -8.82
CA VAL A 92 -7.75 6.71 -9.38
C VAL A 92 -7.77 6.56 -10.90
N ARG A 93 -8.26 7.59 -11.62
CA ARG A 93 -8.48 7.57 -13.08
C ARG A 93 -7.40 8.27 -13.87
N GLN A 94 -6.66 9.15 -13.24
CA GLN A 94 -5.61 9.94 -13.88
C GLN A 94 -4.41 9.98 -12.96
N TRP A 95 -3.27 9.68 -13.56
CA TRP A 95 -1.97 9.88 -12.96
C TRP A 95 -1.14 10.67 -13.97
N ALA A 96 -0.48 11.72 -13.51
CA ALA A 96 0.52 12.43 -14.28
C ALA A 96 1.73 12.70 -13.40
N PRO A 97 2.95 12.57 -13.92
CA PRO A 97 4.16 12.91 -13.20
C PRO A 97 4.05 14.33 -12.62
N GLY A 98 4.21 14.47 -11.31
CA GLY A 98 4.11 15.76 -10.62
C GLY A 98 2.73 16.11 -10.08
N ILE A 99 1.67 15.40 -10.44
CA ILE A 99 0.42 15.45 -9.69
C ILE A 99 0.59 14.54 -8.49
N ARG A 100 1.02 15.11 -7.40
CA ARG A 100 1.12 14.43 -6.11
C ARG A 100 -0.28 14.15 -5.59
N VAL A 101 -0.83 13.02 -5.95
CA VAL A 101 -1.96 12.44 -5.25
C VAL A 101 -1.37 11.74 -4.02
N GLY A 102 -0.71 12.47 -3.16
CA GLY A 102 0.05 11.70 -2.27
C GLY A 102 -0.39 11.81 -0.85
N PHE A 103 0.19 12.73 -0.21
CA PHE A 103 0.16 12.79 1.23
C PHE A 103 -1.07 13.55 1.77
N ASP A 104 -1.89 14.15 0.92
CA ASP A 104 -3.00 15.04 1.30
C ASP A 104 -4.33 14.69 0.63
N ASN A 105 -4.67 13.40 0.53
CA ASN A 105 -6.05 13.07 0.20
C ASN A 105 -6.95 13.64 1.29
N LYS A 106 -7.69 14.70 0.96
CA LYS A 106 -8.58 15.41 1.90
C LYS A 106 -9.85 14.63 2.18
N GLN A 107 -10.20 13.69 1.31
CA GLN A 107 -11.38 12.85 1.48
C GLN A 107 -11.02 11.56 2.22
N ALA A 108 -11.90 11.15 3.13
CA ALA A 108 -11.81 9.83 3.75
C ALA A 108 -12.07 8.77 2.69
N SER A 109 -11.20 7.76 2.63
CA SER A 109 -11.33 6.62 1.73
C SER A 109 -10.55 5.46 2.33
N ASP A 110 -11.20 4.33 2.45
CA ASP A 110 -10.57 3.12 2.95
C ASP A 110 -10.18 2.16 1.82
N GLY A 111 -10.51 2.49 0.58
CA GLY A 111 -10.12 1.75 -0.59
C GLY A 111 -9.72 2.62 -1.76
N LEU A 112 -8.82 2.08 -2.58
CA LEU A 112 -8.37 2.65 -3.85
C LEU A 112 -8.47 1.61 -4.93
N ILE A 113 -8.93 2.00 -6.12
CA ILE A 113 -8.87 1.16 -7.32
C ILE A 113 -8.33 1.96 -8.50
N THR A 114 -7.60 1.31 -9.38
CA THR A 114 -7.06 1.92 -10.60
C THR A 114 -6.87 0.91 -11.72
N ASN A 115 -6.95 1.37 -12.96
CA ASN A 115 -6.44 0.67 -14.14
C ASN A 115 -5.37 1.49 -14.86
N VAL A 116 -4.81 2.49 -14.19
CA VAL A 116 -3.74 3.34 -14.74
C VAL A 116 -2.39 2.69 -14.43
N PRO A 117 -1.59 2.33 -15.44
CA PRO A 117 -0.26 1.77 -15.24
C PRO A 117 0.68 2.74 -14.52
N GLY A 118 1.58 2.22 -13.69
CA GLY A 118 2.58 3.00 -12.96
C GLY A 118 2.06 3.63 -11.66
N VAL A 119 0.78 3.48 -11.33
CA VAL A 119 0.24 3.94 -10.04
C VAL A 119 0.52 2.91 -8.96
N CYS A 120 1.11 3.35 -7.85
CA CYS A 120 1.33 2.56 -6.66
C CYS A 120 0.23 2.86 -5.62
N LEU A 121 -0.71 1.96 -5.44
CA LEU A 121 -1.74 2.07 -4.41
C LEU A 121 -1.17 1.65 -3.05
N MET A 122 -1.30 2.50 -2.03
CA MET A 122 -0.77 2.22 -0.70
C MET A 122 -1.86 2.34 0.36
N GLY A 123 -2.16 1.24 1.03
CA GLY A 123 -3.04 1.16 2.20
C GLY A 123 -2.24 0.83 3.46
N PHE A 124 -2.81 1.12 4.61
CA PHE A 124 -2.17 0.94 5.92
C PHE A 124 -3.00 0.02 6.79
N TYR A 125 -2.35 -0.80 7.56
CA TYR A 125 -2.98 -1.69 8.52
C TYR A 125 -2.07 -1.90 9.74
N ALA A 126 -2.69 -2.22 10.85
CA ALA A 126 -2.02 -2.68 12.05
C ALA A 126 -2.70 -3.98 12.53
N ASP A 127 -3.93 -3.86 12.99
CA ASP A 127 -4.78 -4.96 13.46
C ASP A 127 -5.98 -5.23 12.54
N CYS A 128 -6.31 -4.31 11.65
CA CYS A 128 -7.31 -4.50 10.60
C CYS A 128 -6.74 -5.28 9.42
N GLN A 129 -7.60 -5.70 8.50
CA GLN A 129 -7.20 -6.41 7.29
C GLN A 129 -6.91 -5.43 6.15
N LEU A 130 -5.93 -5.76 5.32
CA LEU A 130 -5.68 -5.11 4.06
C LEU A 130 -5.93 -6.11 2.94
N LEU A 131 -6.82 -5.78 2.01
CA LEU A 131 -7.19 -6.63 0.90
C LEU A 131 -6.59 -6.09 -0.38
N LEU A 132 -5.94 -6.96 -1.16
CA LEU A 132 -5.41 -6.65 -2.48
C LEU A 132 -6.22 -7.40 -3.54
N PHE A 133 -6.56 -6.70 -4.62
CA PHE A 133 -7.33 -7.22 -5.74
C PHE A 133 -6.62 -6.95 -7.05
N TYR A 134 -6.73 -7.89 -8.00
CA TYR A 134 -6.26 -7.69 -9.36
C TYR A 134 -7.19 -8.35 -10.38
N ASP A 135 -7.71 -7.55 -11.32
CA ASP A 135 -8.45 -8.03 -12.48
C ASP A 135 -7.49 -8.20 -13.68
N ARG A 136 -7.14 -9.45 -13.98
CA ARG A 136 -6.22 -9.80 -15.07
C ARG A 136 -6.73 -9.40 -16.46
N ARG A 137 -8.05 -9.27 -16.63
CA ARG A 137 -8.66 -8.94 -17.94
C ARG A 137 -8.65 -7.43 -18.19
N ARG A 138 -8.88 -6.64 -17.14
CA ARG A 138 -8.94 -5.18 -17.23
C ARG A 138 -7.65 -4.51 -16.78
N HIS A 139 -6.68 -5.30 -16.32
CA HIS A 139 -5.45 -4.79 -15.71
C HIS A 139 -5.74 -3.74 -14.63
N ALA A 140 -6.71 -4.03 -13.78
CA ALA A 140 -7.12 -3.14 -12.71
C ALA A 140 -6.68 -3.70 -11.37
N ALA A 141 -6.12 -2.84 -10.53
CA ALA A 141 -5.68 -3.16 -9.19
C ALA A 141 -6.54 -2.47 -8.13
N GLY A 142 -6.67 -3.08 -6.98
CA GLY A 142 -7.34 -2.51 -5.83
C GLY A 142 -6.59 -2.80 -4.53
N CYS A 143 -6.62 -1.82 -3.63
CA CYS A 143 -6.09 -1.89 -2.28
C CYS A 143 -7.14 -1.37 -1.31
N VAL A 144 -7.65 -2.21 -0.41
CA VAL A 144 -8.77 -1.87 0.46
C VAL A 144 -8.45 -2.22 1.91
N HIS A 145 -8.58 -1.23 2.78
CA HIS A 145 -8.55 -1.42 4.22
C HIS A 145 -9.92 -1.91 4.69
N SER A 146 -9.96 -3.11 5.24
CA SER A 146 -11.17 -3.71 5.81
C SER A 146 -11.16 -3.50 7.32
N GLY A 147 -11.63 -2.34 7.74
CA GLY A 147 -11.76 -1.98 9.14
C GLY A 147 -13.08 -2.45 9.73
N TRP A 148 -13.14 -2.54 11.05
CA TRP A 148 -14.27 -3.11 11.81
C TRP A 148 -15.65 -2.46 11.56
N ARG A 149 -15.69 -1.25 10.98
CA ARG A 149 -16.95 -0.56 10.64
C ARG A 149 -17.35 -0.73 9.18
N GLY A 150 -16.37 -0.94 8.28
CA GLY A 150 -16.59 -1.01 6.84
C GLY A 150 -16.70 -2.45 6.29
N THR A 151 -16.67 -3.43 7.19
CA THR A 151 -16.70 -4.84 6.79
C THR A 151 -18.02 -5.48 7.22
#